data_e72d67b099657b954a126256c67422f2
#
_entry.id   e72d67b099657b954a126256c67422f2
#
_cell.length_a   1.000
_cell.length_b   1.000
_cell.length_c   1.000
_cell.angle_alpha   90.00
_cell.angle_beta   90.00
_cell.angle_gamma   90.00
#
_symmetry.space_group_name_H-M   'P 1'
#
loop_
_entity.id
_entity.type
_entity.pdbx_description
1 polymer ?
#
loop_
_entity_poly.entity_id
_entity_poly.type
_entity_poly.pdbx_seq_one_letter_code
_entity_poly.pdbx_strand_id
1 'polypeptide(L)'
;GSSTTTTVWGATINPWKRRDDQNTDLVAGGSSGGSSAVVAARAALAATGTDTGGSIRQPASYTGIVGIKPTYGRCSRWGIVAFASSLDQAGPMTRTVEDAAIMLGAMAGHDPKDSTSVDIAVPDFRAAVERGVKGLKVGIPKEYRVDGMSADAERLWQRGIEWLKAEGAEIVDISLPHTKYALPAYYIIANAEASAN
;
A
#
# COMPACT_ATOMS: atom_id res chain seq x y z
N GLY A 1 0.94 -12.45 8.27
CA GLY A 1 0.17 -13.05 7.25
C GLY A 1 -0.59 -12.08 6.38
N SER A 2 -0.74 -12.46 5.13
CA SER A 2 -1.33 -11.61 4.10
C SER A 2 -2.86 -11.42 4.18
N SER A 3 -3.54 -12.04 5.13
CA SER A 3 -5.01 -11.96 5.25
C SER A 3 -5.51 -11.63 6.66
N THR A 4 -4.63 -11.61 7.66
CA THR A 4 -4.95 -11.40 9.08
C THR A 4 -6.08 -12.29 9.63
N THR A 5 -6.18 -13.52 9.11
CA THR A 5 -7.19 -14.50 9.50
C THR A 5 -6.76 -15.37 10.70
N THR A 6 -5.48 -15.35 11.06
CA THR A 6 -4.88 -16.21 12.09
C THR A 6 -4.29 -15.40 13.24
N THR A 7 -4.95 -14.31 13.65
CA THR A 7 -4.49 -13.54 14.82
C THR A 7 -4.96 -14.21 16.11
N VAL A 8 -4.24 -13.94 17.23
CA VAL A 8 -4.57 -14.51 18.53
C VAL A 8 -5.97 -14.10 19.05
N TRP A 9 -6.54 -13.04 18.49
CA TRP A 9 -7.86 -12.50 18.82
C TRP A 9 -8.96 -12.95 17.84
N GLY A 10 -8.64 -13.85 16.91
CA GLY A 10 -9.49 -14.23 15.80
C GLY A 10 -9.21 -13.47 14.51
N ALA A 11 -9.97 -13.77 13.47
CA ALA A 11 -9.80 -13.13 12.16
C ALA A 11 -10.17 -11.64 12.19
N THR A 12 -9.36 -10.82 11.51
CA THR A 12 -9.75 -9.43 11.24
C THR A 12 -10.78 -9.42 10.11
N ILE A 13 -11.98 -8.97 10.42
CA ILE A 13 -13.10 -8.93 9.48
C ILE A 13 -13.11 -7.60 8.73
N ASN A 14 -13.28 -7.66 7.41
CA ASN A 14 -13.50 -6.48 6.58
C ASN A 14 -14.85 -5.84 6.97
N PRO A 15 -14.90 -4.52 7.23
CA PRO A 15 -16.17 -3.88 7.56
C PRO A 15 -17.17 -3.86 6.40
N TRP A 16 -16.74 -4.09 5.18
CA TRP A 16 -17.61 -4.22 4.02
C TRP A 16 -18.15 -5.65 3.88
N LYS A 17 -19.36 -5.74 3.39
CA LYS A 17 -20.03 -7.01 3.04
C LYS A 17 -20.30 -7.05 1.54
N ARG A 18 -20.45 -8.26 1.02
CA ARG A 18 -20.93 -8.45 -0.36
C ARG A 18 -22.40 -8.00 -0.46
N ARG A 19 -22.77 -7.49 -1.63
CA ARG A 19 -24.17 -7.10 -1.88
C ARG A 19 -25.12 -8.31 -1.99
N ASP A 20 -24.61 -9.40 -2.55
CA ASP A 20 -25.32 -10.65 -2.82
C ASP A 20 -25.24 -11.66 -1.65
N ASP A 21 -24.35 -11.44 -0.69
CA ASP A 21 -24.17 -12.30 0.48
C ASP A 21 -23.68 -11.48 1.68
N GLN A 22 -24.60 -11.16 2.58
CA GLN A 22 -24.32 -10.40 3.79
C GLN A 22 -23.82 -11.28 4.96
N ASN A 23 -23.89 -12.60 4.82
CA ASN A 23 -23.54 -13.55 5.89
C ASN A 23 -22.06 -13.94 5.83
N THR A 24 -21.44 -13.91 4.65
CA THR A 24 -20.04 -14.26 4.49
C THR A 24 -19.15 -13.10 4.89
N ASP A 25 -18.25 -13.34 5.83
CA ASP A 25 -17.22 -12.40 6.22
C ASP A 25 -16.13 -12.30 5.16
N LEU A 26 -15.75 -11.08 4.80
CA LEU A 26 -14.66 -10.81 3.90
C LEU A 26 -13.37 -10.57 4.67
N VAL A 27 -12.23 -10.95 4.09
CA VAL A 27 -10.92 -10.67 4.66
C VAL A 27 -10.58 -9.19 4.54
N ALA A 28 -9.93 -8.64 5.56
CA ALA A 28 -9.44 -7.26 5.52
C ALA A 28 -8.11 -7.12 4.74
N GLY A 29 -7.49 -8.25 4.37
CA GLY A 29 -6.13 -8.27 3.85
C GLY A 29 -5.10 -8.21 4.99
N GLY A 30 -3.83 -8.00 4.62
CA GLY A 30 -2.75 -7.94 5.63
C GLY A 30 -1.36 -7.65 5.04
N SER A 31 -0.42 -7.51 5.95
CA SER A 31 -0.47 -7.74 7.41
C SER A 31 -1.04 -6.56 8.21
N SER A 32 -1.18 -5.35 7.65
CA SER A 32 -1.81 -4.21 8.34
C SER A 32 -3.35 -4.25 8.26
N GLY A 33 -3.96 -5.45 8.33
CA GLY A 33 -5.40 -5.65 8.19
C GLY A 33 -6.22 -5.00 9.30
N GLY A 34 -5.74 -5.03 10.55
CA GLY A 34 -6.39 -4.34 11.66
C GLY A 34 -6.42 -2.83 11.49
N SER A 35 -5.28 -2.24 11.09
CA SER A 35 -5.17 -0.80 10.77
C SER A 35 -6.13 -0.40 9.64
N SER A 36 -6.21 -1.20 8.58
CA SER A 36 -7.12 -0.90 7.48
C SER A 36 -8.59 -1.03 7.88
N ALA A 37 -8.94 -2.09 8.60
CA ALA A 37 -10.30 -2.33 9.02
C ALA A 37 -10.84 -1.23 9.95
N VAL A 38 -10.04 -0.78 10.94
CA VAL A 38 -10.47 0.26 11.89
C VAL A 38 -10.69 1.61 11.21
N VAL A 39 -9.87 1.96 10.20
CA VAL A 39 -10.04 3.19 9.42
C VAL A 39 -11.24 3.08 8.49
N ALA A 40 -11.42 1.95 7.81
CA ALA A 40 -12.56 1.71 6.92
C ALA A 40 -13.89 1.69 7.69
N ALA A 41 -13.90 1.12 8.90
CA ALA A 41 -15.05 1.13 9.81
C ALA A 41 -15.33 2.52 10.43
N ARG A 42 -14.49 3.52 10.18
CA ARG A 42 -14.56 4.87 10.77
C ARG A 42 -14.40 4.91 12.30
N ALA A 43 -13.81 3.86 12.88
CA ALA A 43 -13.49 3.81 14.31
C ALA A 43 -12.18 4.55 14.65
N ALA A 44 -11.36 4.84 13.65
CA ALA A 44 -10.21 5.72 13.73
C ALA A 44 -10.17 6.67 12.52
N LEU A 45 -9.58 7.87 12.71
CA LEU A 45 -9.38 8.83 11.63
C LEU A 45 -8.31 8.36 10.64
N ALA A 46 -7.23 7.80 11.17
CA ALA A 46 -6.07 7.31 10.44
C ALA A 46 -5.39 6.20 11.25
N ALA A 47 -4.52 5.45 10.62
CA ALA A 47 -3.67 4.46 11.27
C ALA A 47 -2.31 4.37 10.56
N THR A 48 -1.31 3.85 11.25
CA THR A 48 -0.03 3.45 10.65
C THR A 48 -0.08 1.99 10.22
N GLY A 49 0.71 1.65 9.23
CA GLY A 49 0.98 0.27 8.84
C GLY A 49 2.44 0.09 8.44
N THR A 50 2.82 -1.15 8.17
CA THR A 50 4.11 -1.49 7.57
C THR A 50 3.91 -2.26 6.28
N ASP A 51 4.84 -2.12 5.35
CA ASP A 51 4.75 -2.75 4.03
C ASP A 51 6.12 -3.28 3.61
N THR A 52 6.23 -4.58 3.51
CA THR A 52 7.40 -5.30 3.02
C THR A 52 7.17 -5.71 1.55
N GLY A 53 6.04 -6.34 1.28
CA GLY A 53 5.65 -6.83 -0.04
C GLY A 53 4.21 -6.48 -0.43
N GLY A 54 3.57 -5.51 0.27
CA GLY A 54 2.20 -5.10 0.02
C GLY A 54 1.35 -4.89 1.28
N SER A 55 1.94 -5.00 2.49
CA SER A 55 1.17 -5.10 3.74
C SER A 55 0.49 -3.80 4.21
N ILE A 56 0.68 -2.66 3.54
CA ILE A 56 -0.16 -1.45 3.59
C ILE A 56 -1.13 -1.45 2.41
N ARG A 57 -0.60 -1.60 1.20
CA ARG A 57 -1.32 -1.39 -0.07
C ARG A 57 -2.42 -2.42 -0.30
N GLN A 58 -2.16 -3.69 -0.02
CA GLN A 58 -3.13 -4.76 -0.20
C GLN A 58 -4.34 -4.60 0.73
N PRO A 59 -4.19 -4.48 2.09
CA PRO A 59 -5.34 -4.30 2.95
C PRO A 59 -6.07 -2.97 2.69
N ALA A 60 -5.38 -1.91 2.30
CA ALA A 60 -6.03 -0.67 1.88
C ALA A 60 -6.93 -0.88 0.66
N SER A 61 -6.45 -1.63 -0.34
CA SER A 61 -7.25 -2.00 -1.52
C SER A 61 -8.48 -2.83 -1.15
N TYR A 62 -8.33 -3.80 -0.24
CA TYR A 62 -9.43 -4.70 0.16
C TYR A 62 -10.50 -3.98 0.97
N THR A 63 -10.13 -2.98 1.77
CA THR A 63 -11.05 -2.24 2.64
C THR A 63 -11.50 -0.90 2.04
N GLY A 64 -11.02 -0.54 0.84
CA GLY A 64 -11.43 0.67 0.12
C GLY A 64 -10.95 1.97 0.78
N ILE A 65 -9.74 1.97 1.31
CA ILE A 65 -9.08 3.16 1.89
C ILE A 65 -7.80 3.50 1.14
N VAL A 66 -7.16 4.60 1.51
CA VAL A 66 -5.85 5.01 0.99
C VAL A 66 -4.75 4.43 1.86
N GLY A 67 -3.80 3.72 1.25
CA GLY A 67 -2.60 3.24 1.93
C GLY A 67 -1.36 3.59 1.10
N ILE A 68 -0.41 4.28 1.71
CA ILE A 68 0.83 4.69 1.03
C ILE A 68 2.01 3.94 1.62
N LYS A 69 2.73 3.21 0.77
CA LYS A 69 4.09 2.77 1.06
C LYS A 69 5.06 3.85 0.53
N PRO A 70 5.65 4.67 1.38
CA PRO A 70 6.61 5.67 0.93
C PRO A 70 7.89 5.02 0.39
N THR A 71 8.76 5.84 -0.18
CA THR A 71 10.11 5.43 -0.58
C THR A 71 10.88 4.92 0.65
N TYR A 72 11.68 3.86 0.46
CA TYR A 72 12.50 3.27 1.50
C TYR A 72 13.38 4.33 2.20
N GLY A 73 13.41 4.29 3.54
CA GLY A 73 14.15 5.25 4.35
C GLY A 73 13.46 6.62 4.53
N ARG A 74 12.28 6.84 3.97
CA ARG A 74 11.54 8.11 4.11
C ARG A 74 10.93 8.30 5.49
N CYS A 75 10.44 7.24 6.11
CA CYS A 75 9.94 7.22 7.48
C CYS A 75 10.88 6.37 8.34
N SER A 76 11.12 6.81 9.57
CA SER A 76 11.90 6.01 10.54
C SER A 76 11.20 4.68 10.83
N ARG A 77 12.00 3.63 11.00
CA ARG A 77 11.57 2.31 11.45
C ARG A 77 11.91 2.05 12.91
N TRP A 78 12.43 3.06 13.61
CA TRP A 78 12.74 2.93 15.03
C TRP A 78 11.50 2.54 15.84
N GLY A 79 11.58 1.44 16.60
CA GLY A 79 10.46 0.89 17.36
C GLY A 79 9.54 -0.05 16.55
N ILE A 80 9.83 -0.29 15.27
CA ILE A 80 9.13 -1.27 14.45
C ILE A 80 9.88 -2.61 14.51
N VAL A 81 9.16 -3.70 14.75
CA VAL A 81 9.72 -5.05 14.64
C VAL A 81 9.91 -5.38 13.17
N ALA A 82 11.15 -5.61 12.76
CA ALA A 82 11.47 -5.90 11.38
C ALA A 82 10.97 -7.29 10.95
N PHE A 83 10.42 -7.39 9.75
CA PHE A 83 10.19 -8.66 9.04
C PHE A 83 11.30 -8.89 8.01
N ALA A 84 11.50 -7.94 7.09
CA ALA A 84 12.62 -7.92 6.16
C ALA A 84 13.20 -6.50 6.12
N SER A 85 14.25 -6.26 6.87
CA SER A 85 14.82 -4.92 7.09
C SER A 85 15.17 -4.18 5.80
N SER A 86 15.61 -4.90 4.76
CA SER A 86 15.95 -4.29 3.46
C SER A 86 14.73 -3.91 2.61
N LEU A 87 13.52 -4.31 3.03
CA LEU A 87 12.26 -4.08 2.28
C LEU A 87 11.21 -3.34 3.09
N ASP A 88 11.23 -3.44 4.42
CA ASP A 88 10.20 -2.90 5.30
C ASP A 88 10.13 -1.39 5.24
N GLN A 89 8.92 -0.86 5.19
CA GLN A 89 8.64 0.56 5.27
C GLN A 89 7.36 0.83 6.05
N ALA A 90 7.40 1.85 6.94
CA ALA A 90 6.20 2.39 7.57
C ALA A 90 5.48 3.37 6.65
N GLY A 91 4.17 3.48 6.79
CA GLY A 91 3.39 4.45 6.04
C GLY A 91 1.98 4.66 6.58
N PRO A 92 1.27 5.68 6.09
CA PRO A 92 -0.08 6.03 6.52
C PRO A 92 -1.15 5.18 5.85
N MET A 93 -2.24 4.98 6.59
CA MET A 93 -3.50 4.41 6.14
C MET A 93 -4.64 5.34 6.54
N THR A 94 -5.37 5.87 5.57
CA THR A 94 -6.35 6.94 5.77
C THR A 94 -7.55 6.78 4.82
N ARG A 95 -8.60 7.57 4.99
CA ARG A 95 -9.76 7.52 4.09
C ARG A 95 -9.61 8.37 2.83
N THR A 96 -8.83 9.44 2.91
CA THR A 96 -8.62 10.36 1.78
C THR A 96 -7.13 10.49 1.44
N VAL A 97 -6.84 10.90 0.22
CA VAL A 97 -5.47 11.17 -0.23
C VAL A 97 -4.88 12.37 0.51
N GLU A 98 -5.71 13.38 0.82
CA GLU A 98 -5.28 14.55 1.58
C GLU A 98 -4.84 14.18 3.00
N ASP A 99 -5.65 13.36 3.71
CA ASP A 99 -5.27 12.85 5.04
C ASP A 99 -3.96 12.05 4.98
N ALA A 100 -3.78 11.26 3.92
CA ALA A 100 -2.54 10.50 3.72
C ALA A 100 -1.33 11.42 3.50
N ALA A 101 -1.49 12.50 2.76
CA ALA A 101 -0.45 13.49 2.55
C ALA A 101 -0.07 14.21 3.86
N ILE A 102 -1.07 14.61 4.66
CA ILE A 102 -0.87 15.23 5.97
C ILE A 102 -0.11 14.27 6.90
N MET A 103 -0.60 13.03 7.01
CA MET A 103 -0.01 12.03 7.90
C MET A 103 1.40 11.63 7.45
N LEU A 104 1.63 11.47 6.15
CA LEU A 104 2.96 11.19 5.62
C LEU A 104 3.94 12.35 5.91
N GLY A 105 3.49 13.60 5.81
CA GLY A 105 4.29 14.76 6.17
C GLY A 105 4.73 14.76 7.64
N ALA A 106 3.86 14.27 8.52
CA ALA A 106 4.17 14.14 9.95
C ALA A 106 5.06 12.94 10.28
N MET A 107 5.03 11.87 9.46
CA MET A 107 5.81 10.64 9.67
C MET A 107 7.20 10.70 9.02
N ALA A 108 7.33 11.45 7.91
CA ALA A 108 8.55 11.51 7.14
C ALA A 108 9.61 12.40 7.82
N GLY A 109 10.87 12.04 7.62
CA GLY A 109 12.00 12.82 8.13
C GLY A 109 13.17 11.93 8.53
N HIS A 110 14.31 12.57 8.76
CA HIS A 110 15.51 11.89 9.21
C HIS A 110 15.42 11.53 10.70
N ASP A 111 15.77 10.29 11.02
CA ASP A 111 15.91 9.81 12.39
C ASP A 111 17.30 9.16 12.56
N PRO A 112 18.19 9.73 13.40
CA PRO A 112 19.53 9.19 13.61
C PRO A 112 19.53 7.81 14.32
N LYS A 113 18.39 7.37 14.85
CA LYS A 113 18.23 6.05 15.46
C LYS A 113 17.95 4.94 14.44
N ASP A 114 17.59 5.28 13.23
CA ASP A 114 17.41 4.34 12.12
C ASP A 114 18.47 4.58 11.05
N SER A 115 19.46 3.69 10.97
CA SER A 115 20.57 3.80 10.01
C SER A 115 20.13 3.81 8.53
N THR A 116 18.89 3.41 8.24
CA THR A 116 18.30 3.45 6.89
C THR A 116 17.52 4.71 6.62
N SER A 117 17.25 5.53 7.65
CA SER A 117 16.56 6.80 7.50
C SER A 117 17.42 7.79 6.71
N VAL A 118 16.88 8.33 5.63
CA VAL A 118 17.60 9.23 4.73
C VAL A 118 17.48 10.68 5.18
N ASP A 119 18.60 11.40 5.20
CA ASP A 119 18.63 12.84 5.51
C ASP A 119 18.35 13.66 4.24
N ILE A 120 17.07 13.71 3.89
CA ILE A 120 16.55 14.45 2.74
C ILE A 120 15.34 15.26 3.18
N ALA A 121 15.25 16.50 2.77
CA ALA A 121 14.13 17.38 3.07
C ALA A 121 12.77 16.71 2.79
N VAL A 122 11.83 16.90 3.69
CA VAL A 122 10.45 16.42 3.54
C VAL A 122 9.70 17.37 2.61
N PRO A 123 9.20 16.88 1.45
CA PRO A 123 8.44 17.72 0.55
C PRO A 123 7.07 18.05 1.12
N ASP A 124 6.44 19.12 0.62
CA ASP A 124 5.03 19.40 0.87
C ASP A 124 4.16 18.43 0.07
N PHE A 125 3.73 17.35 0.72
CA PHE A 125 2.88 16.34 0.10
C PHE A 125 1.47 16.86 -0.22
N ARG A 126 0.95 17.85 0.54
CA ARG A 126 -0.37 18.45 0.26
C ARG A 126 -0.33 19.25 -1.04
N ALA A 127 0.70 20.06 -1.23
CA ALA A 127 0.88 20.79 -2.49
C ALA A 127 1.01 19.84 -3.69
N ALA A 128 1.53 18.61 -3.49
CA ALA A 128 1.57 17.60 -4.55
C ALA A 128 0.18 17.08 -4.92
N VAL A 129 -0.73 16.93 -3.96
CA VAL A 129 -2.13 16.53 -4.21
C VAL A 129 -2.86 17.59 -5.05
N GLU A 130 -2.67 18.86 -4.73
CA GLU A 130 -3.33 19.99 -5.43
C GLU A 130 -2.89 20.12 -6.90
N ARG A 131 -1.66 19.72 -7.23
CA ARG A 131 -1.14 19.78 -8.63
C ARG A 131 -1.84 18.81 -9.57
N GLY A 132 -2.44 17.74 -9.08
CA GLY A 132 -3.05 16.69 -9.89
C GLY A 132 -2.06 15.96 -10.80
N VAL A 133 -2.56 15.38 -11.89
CA VAL A 133 -1.78 14.50 -12.78
C VAL A 133 -1.62 15.05 -14.21
N LYS A 134 -2.10 16.26 -14.49
CA LYS A 134 -2.03 16.87 -15.84
C LYS A 134 -0.59 16.97 -16.33
N GLY A 135 -0.34 16.39 -17.51
CA GLY A 135 0.98 16.39 -18.15
C GLY A 135 1.95 15.34 -17.61
N LEU A 136 1.57 14.53 -16.62
CA LEU A 136 2.38 13.41 -16.18
C LEU A 136 2.30 12.26 -17.19
N LYS A 137 3.44 11.58 -17.41
CA LYS A 137 3.50 10.33 -18.16
C LYS A 137 3.27 9.17 -17.21
N VAL A 138 2.23 8.38 -17.45
CA VAL A 138 1.87 7.20 -16.66
C VAL A 138 2.11 5.95 -17.49
N GLY A 139 3.12 5.17 -17.12
CA GLY A 139 3.46 3.92 -17.78
C GLY A 139 2.53 2.79 -17.34
N ILE A 140 1.99 2.04 -18.30
CA ILE A 140 1.19 0.83 -18.05
C ILE A 140 2.04 -0.39 -18.42
N PRO A 141 2.57 -1.13 -17.43
CA PRO A 141 3.37 -2.32 -17.71
C PRO A 141 2.51 -3.45 -18.25
N LYS A 142 2.91 -4.01 -19.39
CA LYS A 142 2.22 -5.17 -19.98
C LYS A 142 2.25 -6.40 -19.06
N GLU A 143 3.30 -6.52 -18.22
CA GLU A 143 3.50 -7.62 -17.28
C GLU A 143 2.55 -7.57 -16.07
N TYR A 144 1.82 -6.47 -15.88
CA TYR A 144 0.81 -6.36 -14.81
C TYR A 144 -0.56 -6.93 -15.22
N ARG A 145 -0.70 -7.31 -16.50
CA ARG A 145 -1.83 -8.10 -16.99
C ARG A 145 -1.50 -9.55 -16.87
N VAL A 146 -2.07 -10.21 -15.86
CA VAL A 146 -1.78 -11.62 -15.55
C VAL A 146 -2.94 -12.51 -15.96
N ASP A 147 -2.63 -13.73 -16.35
CA ASP A 147 -3.64 -14.74 -16.64
C ASP A 147 -4.49 -15.00 -15.39
N GLY A 148 -5.80 -15.13 -15.58
CA GLY A 148 -6.74 -15.35 -14.50
C GLY A 148 -7.25 -14.08 -13.80
N MET A 149 -6.88 -12.90 -14.27
CA MET A 149 -7.51 -11.66 -13.80
C MET A 149 -9.01 -11.69 -14.10
N SER A 150 -9.86 -11.39 -13.09
CA SER A 150 -11.30 -11.36 -13.29
C SER A 150 -11.71 -10.23 -14.24
N ALA A 151 -12.81 -10.42 -14.99
CA ALA A 151 -13.36 -9.37 -15.86
C ALA A 151 -13.69 -8.07 -15.10
N ASP A 152 -14.06 -8.19 -13.83
CA ASP A 152 -14.33 -7.03 -12.97
C ASP A 152 -13.06 -6.26 -12.63
N ALA A 153 -11.97 -6.95 -12.29
CA ALA A 153 -10.68 -6.32 -12.05
C ALA A 153 -10.15 -5.64 -13.31
N GLU A 154 -10.27 -6.31 -14.46
CA GLU A 154 -9.90 -5.73 -15.76
C GLU A 154 -10.69 -4.45 -16.08
N ARG A 155 -12.00 -4.47 -15.86
CA ARG A 155 -12.86 -3.32 -16.07
C ARG A 155 -12.47 -2.14 -15.16
N LEU A 156 -12.16 -2.40 -13.90
CA LEU A 156 -11.72 -1.37 -12.95
C LEU A 156 -10.34 -0.82 -13.32
N TRP A 157 -9.45 -1.66 -13.80
CA TRP A 157 -8.14 -1.24 -14.32
C TRP A 157 -8.28 -0.28 -15.50
N GLN A 158 -9.10 -0.64 -16.49
CA GLN A 158 -9.39 0.22 -17.66
C GLN A 158 -10.01 1.54 -17.23
N ARG A 159 -10.96 1.51 -16.31
CA ARG A 159 -11.59 2.71 -15.78
C ARG A 159 -10.58 3.63 -15.08
N GLY A 160 -9.63 3.09 -14.36
CA GLY A 160 -8.53 3.85 -13.74
C GLY A 160 -7.67 4.57 -14.79
N ILE A 161 -7.36 3.89 -15.90
CA ILE A 161 -6.64 4.47 -17.04
C ILE A 161 -7.45 5.62 -17.67
N GLU A 162 -8.75 5.43 -17.85
CA GLU A 162 -9.63 6.46 -18.40
C GLU A 162 -9.69 7.70 -17.50
N TRP A 163 -9.75 7.54 -16.18
CA TRP A 163 -9.70 8.65 -15.23
C TRP A 163 -8.40 9.44 -15.34
N LEU A 164 -7.26 8.76 -15.39
CA LEU A 164 -5.97 9.42 -15.54
C LEU A 164 -5.89 10.22 -16.85
N LYS A 165 -6.41 9.67 -17.96
CA LYS A 165 -6.49 10.39 -19.24
C LYS A 165 -7.41 11.61 -19.16
N ALA A 166 -8.56 11.48 -18.51
CA ALA A 166 -9.52 12.57 -18.35
C ALA A 166 -8.94 13.74 -17.55
N GLU A 167 -8.08 13.43 -16.57
CA GLU A 167 -7.34 14.40 -15.77
C GLU A 167 -6.07 14.93 -16.46
N GLY A 168 -5.84 14.55 -17.72
CA GLY A 168 -4.77 15.08 -18.56
C GLY A 168 -3.41 14.40 -18.44
N ALA A 169 -3.36 13.19 -17.89
CA ALA A 169 -2.16 12.37 -17.94
C ALA A 169 -1.94 11.75 -19.33
N GLU A 170 -0.69 11.61 -19.75
CA GLU A 170 -0.27 10.84 -20.92
C GLU A 170 -0.05 9.38 -20.54
N ILE A 171 -0.83 8.46 -21.15
CA ILE A 171 -0.68 7.03 -20.89
C ILE A 171 0.29 6.44 -21.90
N VAL A 172 1.28 5.72 -21.41
CA VAL A 172 2.37 5.10 -22.21
C VAL A 172 2.48 3.62 -21.90
N ASP A 173 2.46 2.77 -22.91
CA ASP A 173 2.74 1.34 -22.74
C ASP A 173 4.23 1.14 -22.45
N ILE A 174 4.53 0.41 -21.38
CA ILE A 174 5.88 0.08 -20.96
C ILE A 174 6.08 -1.42 -20.72
N SER A 175 7.31 -1.85 -20.55
CA SER A 175 7.66 -3.21 -20.16
C SER A 175 8.55 -3.20 -18.92
N LEU A 176 8.23 -4.06 -17.95
CA LEU A 176 9.01 -4.33 -16.75
C LEU A 176 9.39 -5.85 -16.75
N PRO A 177 10.33 -6.28 -17.58
CA PRO A 177 10.57 -7.70 -17.86
C PRO A 177 11.04 -8.51 -16.65
N HIS A 178 11.55 -7.84 -15.61
CA HIS A 178 12.00 -8.48 -14.37
C HIS A 178 10.87 -8.69 -13.35
N THR A 179 9.64 -8.23 -13.59
CA THR A 179 8.48 -8.41 -12.70
C THR A 179 8.27 -9.88 -12.32
N LYS A 180 8.53 -10.82 -13.22
CA LYS A 180 8.45 -12.28 -12.98
C LYS A 180 9.35 -12.79 -11.85
N TYR A 181 10.41 -12.05 -11.51
CA TYR A 181 11.33 -12.41 -10.43
C TYR A 181 11.00 -11.76 -9.09
N ALA A 182 10.09 -10.78 -9.07
CA ALA A 182 9.83 -9.97 -7.88
C ALA A 182 9.31 -10.81 -6.71
N LEU A 183 8.34 -11.68 -6.95
CA LEU A 183 7.77 -12.54 -5.91
C LEU A 183 8.75 -13.61 -5.40
N PRO A 184 9.48 -14.37 -6.26
CA PRO A 184 10.53 -15.26 -5.80
C PRO A 184 11.63 -14.56 -4.99
N ALA A 185 12.11 -13.41 -5.46
CA ALA A 185 13.12 -12.63 -4.75
C ALA A 185 12.62 -12.19 -3.37
N TYR A 186 11.38 -11.70 -3.29
CA TYR A 186 10.77 -11.33 -2.02
C TYR A 186 10.76 -12.49 -1.03
N TYR A 187 10.33 -13.69 -1.43
CA TYR A 187 10.28 -14.85 -0.52
C TYR A 187 11.67 -15.28 -0.03
N ILE A 188 12.67 -15.19 -0.87
CA ILE A 188 14.05 -15.53 -0.48
C ILE A 188 14.58 -14.52 0.54
N ILE A 189 14.48 -13.23 0.24
CA ILE A 189 14.98 -12.14 1.09
C ILE A 189 14.22 -12.11 2.41
N ALA A 190 12.89 -12.10 2.37
CA ALA A 190 12.06 -11.96 3.56
C ALA A 190 12.26 -13.10 4.54
N ASN A 191 12.34 -14.35 4.06
CA ASN A 191 12.57 -15.50 4.93
C ASN A 191 13.99 -15.51 5.52
N ALA A 192 15.00 -15.13 4.73
CA ALA A 192 16.38 -15.05 5.20
C ALA A 192 16.53 -13.98 6.29
N GLU A 193 16.02 -12.77 6.04
CA GLU A 193 16.13 -11.67 7.00
C GLU A 193 15.28 -11.90 8.26
N ALA A 194 14.05 -12.42 8.11
CA ALA A 194 13.20 -12.74 9.26
C ALA A 194 13.81 -13.81 10.17
N SER A 195 14.60 -14.73 9.62
CA SER A 195 15.30 -15.74 10.43
C SER A 195 16.59 -15.22 11.08
N ALA A 196 17.11 -14.09 10.61
CA ALA A 196 18.30 -13.43 11.15
C ALA A 196 18.00 -12.36 12.21
N ASN A 197 16.76 -11.91 12.28
CA ASN A 197 16.28 -10.94 13.29
C ASN A 197 15.92 -11.69 14.59
#